data_59bddcbb08599756970443e568c67fad
#
_entry.id   59bddcbb08599756970443e568c67fad
#
_cell.length_a   1.000
_cell.length_b   1.000
_cell.length_c   1.000
_cell.angle_alpha   90.00
_cell.angle_beta   90.00
_cell.angle_gamma   90.00
#
_symmetry.space_group_name_H-M   'P 1'
#
loop_
_entity.id
_entity.type
_entity.pdbx_description
1 polymer ?
#
loop_
_entity_poly.entity_id
_entity_poly.type
_entity_poly.pdbx_seq_one_letter_code
_entity_poly.pdbx_strand_id
1 'polypeptide(L)'
;MIRFSLPALPALAFLALAGCGGDSTPEAAGGGGGDATAESGAPLTIWWFQWDPANGLDELAKEFTAETGIAVEVQQIPLSSYQEKVILEFGNPRTAFDIVIGDSQWIGRGATKGLYLELTSWLPTVVDLDSIHPRAARYLCEYPPGSGRWYAAPCETDAVGLAYRRDWFEDPAEKAAFKERYGYELAVPDTWEQFRDTAEFFQRPEEKRYGCALPTGRDYDALTMGVQNVLWAFGGAWKDEQSNRVVGFLDTPESAAAVDFFRELVALGPNGASDLDYGEVLSVFTNGSTAMLLNYFAFFPGIHAKLGDQVGFAVVPGKDGRRVASLGGQGLSISAHVPEARQELAKRFIAWFLKTETQRKWVTKPAGFTANTEILRSAAFRAQTPYNAPFADSIDAMQDFWNVPVFNELLSAAQRHVGSAVDGETPTEEALRELALQMERILRENGLL
;
A
#
# COMPACT_ATOMS: atom_id res chain seq x y z
N MET A 1 -20.90 -18.38 43.42
CA MET A 1 -20.37 -17.39 44.40
C MET A 1 -18.94 -17.78 44.74
N ILE A 2 -17.97 -17.20 44.07
CA ILE A 2 -16.56 -17.28 44.47
C ILE A 2 -16.03 -15.85 44.34
N ARG A 3 -15.68 -15.27 45.50
CA ARG A 3 -15.09 -13.92 45.60
C ARG A 3 -13.58 -14.05 45.43
N PHE A 4 -13.01 -13.29 44.51
CA PHE A 4 -11.58 -13.05 44.46
C PHE A 4 -11.26 -11.66 45.03
N SER A 5 -10.38 -11.65 46.04
CA SER A 5 -9.86 -10.49 46.72
C SER A 5 -8.63 -9.98 45.95
N LEU A 6 -8.58 -8.66 45.73
CA LEU A 6 -7.39 -7.93 45.18
C LEU A 6 -6.45 -7.59 46.35
N PRO A 7 -5.12 -7.68 46.17
CA PRO A 7 -4.17 -7.12 47.14
C PRO A 7 -3.84 -5.62 46.86
N ALA A 8 -3.70 -4.87 47.93
CA ALA A 8 -3.39 -3.44 47.94
C ALA A 8 -1.93 -3.15 47.59
N LEU A 9 -1.70 -2.07 46.85
CA LEU A 9 -0.38 -1.45 46.61
C LEU A 9 0.02 -0.50 47.77
N PRO A 10 1.30 -0.43 48.15
CA PRO A 10 1.77 0.53 49.13
C PRO A 10 2.09 1.89 48.53
N ALA A 11 1.71 2.94 49.23
CA ALA A 11 2.03 4.35 48.95
C ALA A 11 3.52 4.65 49.22
N LEU A 12 4.22 5.28 48.26
CA LEU A 12 5.54 5.88 48.46
C LEU A 12 5.41 7.35 48.81
N ALA A 13 6.02 7.73 49.92
CA ALA A 13 6.05 9.06 50.47
C ALA A 13 7.06 9.96 49.72
N PHE A 14 6.65 11.21 49.46
CA PHE A 14 7.53 12.30 49.01
C PHE A 14 8.30 12.88 50.19
N LEU A 15 9.63 12.90 50.09
CA LEU A 15 10.49 13.71 50.95
C LEU A 15 10.83 15.00 50.23
N ALA A 16 10.40 16.13 50.81
CA ALA A 16 10.82 17.47 50.41
C ALA A 16 12.11 17.85 51.14
N LEU A 17 13.13 18.22 50.40
CA LEU A 17 14.33 18.90 50.94
C LEU A 17 14.34 20.35 50.48
N ALA A 18 14.20 21.24 51.42
CA ALA A 18 14.43 22.67 51.28
C ALA A 18 15.93 22.96 51.47
N GLY A 19 16.49 23.76 50.58
CA GLY A 19 17.86 24.28 50.70
C GLY A 19 17.95 25.71 50.14
N CYS A 20 18.41 26.61 50.97
CA CYS A 20 18.44 28.05 50.81
C CYS A 20 19.47 28.58 49.80
N GLY A 21 19.10 29.68 49.14
CA GLY A 21 19.76 30.97 49.12
C GLY A 21 21.06 31.14 48.29
N GLY A 22 20.99 32.05 47.33
CA GLY A 22 22.17 32.59 46.65
C GLY A 22 21.74 33.52 45.50
N ASP A 23 21.57 34.83 45.81
CA ASP A 23 21.44 35.92 44.85
C ASP A 23 22.69 36.02 43.97
N SER A 24 22.55 35.99 42.68
CA SER A 24 23.47 36.58 41.73
C SER A 24 22.76 36.87 40.40
N THR A 25 22.61 38.15 40.11
CA THR A 25 22.18 38.69 38.82
C THR A 25 23.05 38.20 37.67
N PRO A 26 22.49 37.76 36.54
CA PRO A 26 23.29 37.57 35.32
C PRO A 26 23.26 38.83 34.46
N GLU A 27 24.45 39.24 34.11
CA GLU A 27 24.80 40.12 33.00
C GLU A 27 24.21 39.63 31.67
N ALA A 28 23.67 40.56 30.91
CA ALA A 28 23.24 40.32 29.53
C ALA A 28 24.46 40.05 28.64
N ALA A 29 24.63 38.81 28.21
CA ALA A 29 25.55 38.44 27.16
C ALA A 29 24.78 38.06 25.88
N GLY A 30 25.24 38.66 24.82
CA GLY A 30 24.66 38.74 23.49
C GLY A 30 24.43 37.39 22.75
N GLY A 31 23.73 37.55 21.63
CA GLY A 31 23.32 36.62 20.62
C GLY A 31 24.15 35.37 20.44
N GLY A 32 23.53 34.24 20.69
CA GLY A 32 23.97 32.94 20.20
C GLY A 32 23.20 32.61 18.95
N GLY A 33 23.88 32.69 17.81
CA GLY A 33 23.41 32.05 16.58
C GLY A 33 23.22 30.55 16.85
N GLY A 34 22.01 30.09 16.77
CA GLY A 34 21.67 28.68 16.91
C GLY A 34 22.47 27.86 15.90
N ASP A 35 23.00 26.79 16.39
CA ASP A 35 24.00 25.92 15.82
C ASP A 35 23.44 25.15 14.60
N ALA A 36 23.44 25.80 13.43
CA ALA A 36 23.09 25.16 12.14
C ALA A 36 24.06 24.01 11.78
N THR A 37 25.21 23.92 12.46
CA THR A 37 26.23 22.89 12.22
C THR A 37 25.98 21.59 12.97
N ALA A 38 25.28 21.61 14.11
CA ALA A 38 24.93 20.41 14.87
C ALA A 38 23.80 19.62 14.17
N GLU A 39 22.84 20.29 13.52
CA GLU A 39 21.76 19.64 12.79
C GLU A 39 22.23 19.01 11.47
N SER A 40 23.31 19.46 10.85
CA SER A 40 23.86 18.90 9.60
C SER A 40 24.63 17.60 9.82
N GLY A 41 25.01 17.26 11.04
CA GLY A 41 25.74 16.00 11.37
C GLY A 41 24.85 14.82 11.79
N ALA A 42 23.57 15.05 12.04
CA ALA A 42 22.64 13.98 12.36
C ALA A 42 22.28 13.15 11.11
N PRO A 43 22.05 11.82 11.23
CA PRO A 43 21.61 10.98 10.12
C PRO A 43 20.37 11.55 9.44
N LEU A 44 20.27 11.40 8.11
CA LEU A 44 19.03 11.60 7.37
C LEU A 44 18.02 10.53 7.82
N THR A 45 16.89 10.93 8.40
CA THR A 45 15.90 10.02 8.97
C THR A 45 14.80 9.74 7.97
N ILE A 46 14.63 8.48 7.60
CA ILE A 46 13.56 8.00 6.70
C ILE A 46 12.64 7.12 7.52
N TRP A 47 11.33 7.46 7.54
CA TRP A 47 10.33 6.61 8.15
C TRP A 47 9.66 5.71 7.13
N TRP A 48 9.57 4.41 7.44
CA TRP A 48 8.79 3.42 6.71
C TRP A 48 8.22 2.37 7.66
N PHE A 49 7.22 1.61 7.23
CA PHE A 49 6.78 0.49 8.05
C PHE A 49 7.70 -0.72 7.92
N GLN A 50 7.63 -1.61 8.91
CA GLN A 50 8.49 -2.77 9.01
C GLN A 50 8.06 -3.85 8.02
N TRP A 51 8.88 -4.10 6.99
CA TRP A 51 8.70 -5.13 5.98
C TRP A 51 9.98 -5.32 5.13
N ASP A 52 9.95 -6.29 4.17
CA ASP A 52 11.14 -6.62 3.38
C ASP A 52 11.70 -5.46 2.53
N PRO A 53 10.89 -4.65 1.82
CA PRO A 53 11.43 -3.50 1.10
C PRO A 53 12.15 -2.49 2.00
N ALA A 54 11.68 -2.26 3.24
CA ALA A 54 12.36 -1.35 4.16
C ALA A 54 13.74 -1.89 4.60
N ASN A 55 13.85 -3.21 4.78
CA ASN A 55 15.15 -3.86 5.01
C ASN A 55 16.09 -3.67 3.81
N GLY A 56 15.55 -3.84 2.57
CA GLY A 56 16.29 -3.62 1.34
C GLY A 56 16.76 -2.17 1.18
N LEU A 57 15.92 -1.20 1.55
CA LEU A 57 16.28 0.22 1.51
C LEU A 57 17.35 0.57 2.54
N ASP A 58 17.26 0.02 3.77
CA ASP A 58 18.30 0.22 4.81
C ASP A 58 19.66 -0.31 4.36
N GLU A 59 19.68 -1.48 3.70
CA GLU A 59 20.92 -2.01 3.12
C GLU A 59 21.46 -1.10 2.01
N LEU A 60 20.58 -0.65 1.10
CA LEU A 60 20.96 0.21 -0.02
C LEU A 60 21.45 1.58 0.46
N ALA A 61 20.85 2.14 1.52
CA ALA A 61 21.23 3.42 2.12
C ALA A 61 22.67 3.44 2.67
N LYS A 62 23.23 2.28 3.03
CA LYS A 62 24.64 2.16 3.42
C LYS A 62 25.59 2.46 2.27
N GLU A 63 25.17 2.15 1.03
CA GLU A 63 25.95 2.51 -0.18
C GLU A 63 25.94 4.02 -0.39
N PHE A 64 24.78 4.67 -0.22
CA PHE A 64 24.69 6.13 -0.27
C PHE A 64 25.59 6.79 0.77
N THR A 65 25.60 6.26 2.01
CA THR A 65 26.48 6.75 3.06
C THR A 65 27.97 6.59 2.69
N ALA A 66 28.34 5.44 2.12
CA ALA A 66 29.72 5.18 1.70
C ALA A 66 30.16 6.12 0.55
N GLU A 67 29.24 6.43 -0.38
CA GLU A 67 29.52 7.30 -1.53
C GLU A 67 29.58 8.80 -1.16
N THR A 68 28.77 9.22 -0.20
CA THR A 68 28.52 10.67 0.04
C THR A 68 29.00 11.17 1.40
N GLY A 69 29.27 10.28 2.34
CA GLY A 69 29.53 10.61 3.74
C GLY A 69 28.29 11.02 4.55
N ILE A 70 27.09 11.05 3.92
CA ILE A 70 25.83 11.39 4.59
C ILE A 70 25.25 10.11 5.22
N ALA A 71 25.20 10.08 6.55
CA ALA A 71 24.57 8.96 7.27
C ALA A 71 23.05 8.96 7.00
N VAL A 72 22.47 7.77 6.84
CA VAL A 72 21.02 7.58 6.67
C VAL A 72 20.54 6.54 7.67
N GLU A 73 19.40 6.79 8.28
CA GLU A 73 18.71 5.87 9.19
C GLU A 73 17.30 5.58 8.65
N VAL A 74 17.03 4.34 8.29
CA VAL A 74 15.69 3.87 7.93
C VAL A 74 15.01 3.36 9.19
N GLN A 75 14.17 4.20 9.81
CA GLN A 75 13.40 3.84 10.99
C GLN A 75 12.14 3.07 10.59
N GLN A 76 12.11 1.80 10.99
CA GLN A 76 11.01 0.89 10.68
C GLN A 76 10.00 0.87 11.82
N ILE A 77 8.75 1.18 11.50
CA ILE A 77 7.64 1.27 12.44
C ILE A 77 6.68 0.09 12.17
N PRO A 78 6.12 -0.60 13.19
CA PRO A 78 5.15 -1.66 12.96
C PRO A 78 4.00 -1.21 12.05
N LEU A 79 3.66 -2.02 11.05
CA LEU A 79 2.64 -1.70 10.03
C LEU A 79 1.32 -1.26 10.67
N SER A 80 0.85 -1.98 11.70
CA SER A 80 -0.42 -1.71 12.40
C SER A 80 -0.50 -0.33 13.06
N SER A 81 0.63 0.35 13.29
CA SER A 81 0.68 1.69 13.93
C SER A 81 1.30 2.77 13.05
N TYR A 82 1.75 2.39 11.83
CA TYR A 82 2.51 3.30 10.98
C TYR A 82 1.69 4.51 10.53
N GLN A 83 0.51 4.27 9.96
CA GLN A 83 -0.37 5.33 9.49
C GLN A 83 -0.72 6.31 10.61
N GLU A 84 -1.13 5.81 11.78
CA GLU A 84 -1.49 6.65 12.91
C GLU A 84 -0.31 7.55 13.34
N LYS A 85 0.89 6.98 13.45
CA LYS A 85 2.09 7.73 13.82
C LYS A 85 2.45 8.80 12.80
N VAL A 86 2.39 8.50 11.50
CA VAL A 86 2.67 9.49 10.46
C VAL A 86 1.63 10.63 10.50
N ILE A 87 0.35 10.30 10.66
CA ILE A 87 -0.72 11.32 10.76
C ILE A 87 -0.55 12.21 11.99
N LEU A 88 -0.13 11.65 13.13
CA LEU A 88 0.18 12.43 14.33
C LEU A 88 1.38 13.37 14.12
N GLU A 89 2.44 12.88 13.43
CA GLU A 89 3.61 13.70 13.11
C GLU A 89 3.30 14.85 12.15
N PHE A 90 2.29 14.73 11.30
CA PHE A 90 1.83 15.85 10.47
C PHE A 90 1.33 17.06 11.30
N GLY A 91 0.92 16.86 12.55
CA GLY A 91 0.58 17.92 13.47
C GLY A 91 1.78 18.50 14.23
N ASN A 92 2.96 17.91 14.10
CA ASN A 92 4.15 18.31 14.83
C ASN A 92 4.98 19.31 14.00
N PRO A 93 5.21 20.57 14.49
CA PRO A 93 6.04 21.53 13.78
C PRO A 93 7.54 21.15 13.75
N ARG A 94 7.93 20.15 14.55
CA ARG A 94 9.27 19.52 14.53
C ARG A 94 9.10 18.06 14.25
N THR A 95 8.95 17.71 12.95
CA THR A 95 8.77 16.32 12.54
C THR A 95 9.96 15.43 12.93
N ALA A 96 9.69 14.19 13.27
CA ALA A 96 10.70 13.20 13.64
C ALA A 96 11.41 12.57 12.42
N PHE A 97 11.04 12.94 11.19
CA PHE A 97 11.61 12.41 9.95
C PHE A 97 11.92 13.52 8.95
N ASP A 98 12.92 13.30 8.10
CA ASP A 98 13.20 14.12 6.93
C ASP A 98 12.40 13.65 5.71
N ILE A 99 12.31 12.33 5.55
CA ILE A 99 11.56 11.65 4.50
C ILE A 99 10.57 10.69 5.16
N VAL A 100 9.34 10.69 4.69
CA VAL A 100 8.36 9.65 4.96
C VAL A 100 8.07 8.89 3.68
N ILE A 101 8.05 7.55 3.77
CA ILE A 101 7.61 6.71 2.66
C ILE A 101 6.16 6.34 2.94
N GLY A 102 5.27 6.96 2.19
CA GLY A 102 3.83 6.92 2.44
C GLY A 102 3.03 6.47 1.24
N ASP A 103 1.83 5.96 1.53
CA ASP A 103 0.90 5.50 0.51
C ASP A 103 0.42 6.65 -0.39
N SER A 104 0.03 6.32 -1.62
CA SER A 104 -0.59 7.22 -2.59
C SER A 104 -1.74 8.03 -2.00
N GLN A 105 -2.55 7.40 -1.17
CA GLN A 105 -3.73 7.95 -0.51
C GLN A 105 -3.41 9.16 0.40
N TRP A 106 -2.16 9.29 0.89
CA TRP A 106 -1.77 10.37 1.80
C TRP A 106 -1.26 11.63 1.10
N ILE A 107 -0.89 11.52 -0.19
CA ILE A 107 -0.28 12.64 -0.94
C ILE A 107 -1.22 13.84 -0.99
N GLY A 108 -2.52 13.63 -1.21
CA GLY A 108 -3.50 14.72 -1.23
C GLY A 108 -3.53 15.52 0.06
N ARG A 109 -3.44 14.85 1.22
CA ARG A 109 -3.33 15.52 2.52
C ARG A 109 -1.98 16.21 2.70
N GLY A 110 -0.90 15.52 2.36
CA GLY A 110 0.46 16.07 2.44
C GLY A 110 0.61 17.36 1.61
N ALA A 111 0.14 17.35 0.37
CA ALA A 111 0.20 18.47 -0.55
C ALA A 111 -0.67 19.67 -0.11
N THR A 112 -1.95 19.42 0.22
CA THR A 112 -2.90 20.51 0.51
C THR A 112 -2.72 21.15 1.87
N LYS A 113 -2.14 20.42 2.82
CA LYS A 113 -1.83 20.95 4.17
C LYS A 113 -0.41 21.47 4.30
N GLY A 114 0.37 21.49 3.20
CA GLY A 114 1.76 21.97 3.23
C GLY A 114 2.71 21.12 4.08
N LEU A 115 2.43 19.83 4.18
CA LEU A 115 3.23 18.88 4.98
C LEU A 115 4.38 18.28 4.18
N TYR A 116 4.18 18.14 2.86
CA TYR A 116 5.16 17.66 1.92
C TYR A 116 5.75 18.80 1.09
N LEU A 117 7.06 18.75 0.91
CA LEU A 117 7.77 19.67 0.01
C LEU A 117 7.36 19.40 -1.43
N GLU A 118 6.99 20.45 -2.16
CA GLU A 118 6.75 20.33 -3.61
C GLU A 118 8.06 20.16 -4.37
N LEU A 119 8.17 19.12 -5.19
CA LEU A 119 9.36 18.72 -5.93
C LEU A 119 9.32 19.10 -7.41
N THR A 120 8.23 19.68 -7.89
CA THR A 120 7.91 19.93 -9.30
C THR A 120 9.02 20.66 -10.07
N SER A 121 9.61 21.70 -9.48
CA SER A 121 10.66 22.49 -10.13
C SER A 121 12.05 21.86 -10.01
N TRP A 122 12.25 21.02 -9.00
CA TRP A 122 13.55 20.43 -8.69
C TRP A 122 13.76 19.06 -9.36
N LEU A 123 12.76 18.18 -9.31
CA LEU A 123 12.90 16.77 -9.73
C LEU A 123 13.38 16.63 -11.19
N PRO A 124 12.86 17.40 -12.17
CA PRO A 124 13.34 17.34 -13.56
C PRO A 124 14.79 17.77 -13.76
N THR A 125 15.39 18.45 -12.77
CA THR A 125 16.80 18.86 -12.85
C THR A 125 17.78 17.73 -12.53
N VAL A 126 17.29 16.64 -11.92
CA VAL A 126 18.12 15.53 -11.39
C VAL A 126 17.74 14.16 -11.95
N VAL A 127 16.54 14.03 -12.52
CA VAL A 127 16.04 12.77 -13.11
C VAL A 127 15.30 13.08 -14.40
N ASP A 128 15.44 12.19 -15.38
CA ASP A 128 14.59 12.18 -16.56
C ASP A 128 13.21 11.60 -16.18
N LEU A 129 12.17 12.45 -16.16
CA LEU A 129 10.83 12.06 -15.77
C LEU A 129 10.22 11.00 -16.71
N ASP A 130 10.64 10.92 -17.97
CA ASP A 130 10.21 9.90 -18.92
C ASP A 130 10.75 8.50 -18.54
N SER A 131 11.77 8.45 -17.68
CA SER A 131 12.25 7.19 -17.10
C SER A 131 11.31 6.63 -16.03
N ILE A 132 10.40 7.43 -15.50
CA ILE A 132 9.42 7.01 -14.48
C ILE A 132 8.12 6.58 -15.19
N HIS A 133 7.59 5.42 -14.83
CA HIS A 133 6.36 4.92 -15.40
C HIS A 133 5.19 5.89 -15.15
N PRO A 134 4.41 6.30 -16.17
CA PRO A 134 3.42 7.37 -16.03
C PRO A 134 2.31 7.05 -15.00
N ARG A 135 1.95 5.79 -14.81
CA ARG A 135 1.00 5.40 -13.76
C ARG A 135 1.56 5.58 -12.36
N ALA A 136 2.84 5.23 -12.15
CA ALA A 136 3.52 5.46 -10.88
C ALA A 136 3.67 6.96 -10.60
N ALA A 137 4.07 7.77 -11.59
CA ALA A 137 4.10 9.23 -11.47
C ALA A 137 2.75 9.79 -11.04
N ARG A 138 1.70 9.43 -11.78
CA ARG A 138 0.33 9.91 -11.57
C ARG A 138 -0.21 9.61 -10.17
N TYR A 139 -0.02 8.38 -9.68
CA TYR A 139 -0.69 7.93 -8.47
C TYR A 139 0.18 7.97 -7.22
N LEU A 140 1.50 7.71 -7.33
CA LEU A 140 2.41 7.70 -6.18
C LEU A 140 3.12 9.02 -5.93
N CYS A 141 3.07 9.98 -6.86
CA CYS A 141 3.93 11.16 -6.77
C CYS A 141 3.20 12.48 -6.93
N GLU A 142 2.13 12.52 -7.73
CA GLU A 142 1.48 13.77 -8.13
C GLU A 142 0.21 14.08 -7.34
N TYR A 143 -0.02 15.36 -7.09
CA TYR A 143 -1.30 15.84 -6.59
C TYR A 143 -1.70 17.17 -7.24
N PRO A 144 -2.94 17.29 -7.78
CA PRO A 144 -3.86 16.18 -8.07
C PRO A 144 -3.26 15.15 -9.03
N PRO A 145 -3.74 13.89 -9.04
CA PRO A 145 -3.20 12.85 -9.92
C PRO A 145 -3.22 13.26 -11.40
N GLY A 146 -2.07 13.22 -12.07
CA GLY A 146 -1.91 13.61 -13.47
C GLY A 146 -1.74 15.12 -13.69
N SER A 147 -1.49 15.89 -12.63
CA SER A 147 -1.29 17.35 -12.72
C SER A 147 0.14 17.76 -13.10
N GLY A 148 1.10 16.84 -13.01
CA GLY A 148 2.52 17.15 -13.13
C GLY A 148 3.08 17.90 -11.90
N ARG A 149 2.33 18.02 -10.81
CA ARG A 149 2.80 18.61 -9.54
C ARG A 149 3.24 17.50 -8.60
N TRP A 150 4.52 17.40 -8.37
CA TRP A 150 5.18 16.31 -7.65
C TRP A 150 5.36 16.65 -6.18
N TYR A 151 4.91 15.74 -5.29
CA TYR A 151 5.03 15.81 -3.84
C TYR A 151 5.74 14.58 -3.25
N ALA A 152 6.03 13.61 -4.09
CA ALA A 152 6.83 12.45 -3.77
C ALA A 152 7.68 12.02 -4.97
N ALA A 153 8.66 11.16 -4.72
CA ALA A 153 9.35 10.39 -5.74
C ALA A 153 9.00 8.90 -5.56
N PRO A 154 8.88 8.08 -6.62
CA PRO A 154 8.52 6.68 -6.45
C PRO A 154 9.62 5.94 -5.69
N CYS A 155 9.24 5.22 -4.64
CA CYS A 155 10.14 4.36 -3.86
C CYS A 155 9.96 2.90 -4.24
N GLU A 156 8.84 2.37 -3.89
CA GLU A 156 8.39 1.03 -4.21
C GLU A 156 7.09 1.16 -5.01
N THR A 157 7.02 0.53 -6.16
CA THR A 157 5.84 0.55 -7.03
C THR A 157 5.24 -0.83 -7.03
N ASP A 158 3.97 -0.96 -6.70
CA ASP A 158 3.33 -2.24 -6.55
C ASP A 158 1.94 -2.28 -7.17
N ALA A 159 1.43 -3.47 -7.36
CA ALA A 159 0.09 -3.75 -7.83
C ALA A 159 -0.43 -5.05 -7.20
N VAL A 160 -1.74 -5.20 -7.14
CA VAL A 160 -2.31 -6.51 -6.81
C VAL A 160 -2.06 -7.47 -7.97
N GLY A 161 -1.60 -8.68 -7.62
CA GLY A 161 -1.39 -9.80 -8.51
C GLY A 161 -2.07 -11.06 -8.03
N LEU A 162 -1.95 -12.11 -8.81
CA LEU A 162 -2.47 -13.45 -8.53
C LEU A 162 -1.31 -14.39 -8.21
N ALA A 163 -1.37 -15.09 -7.07
CA ALA A 163 -0.56 -16.29 -6.85
C ALA A 163 -1.47 -17.52 -6.82
N TYR A 164 -0.99 -18.64 -7.36
CA TYR A 164 -1.76 -19.88 -7.46
C TYR A 164 -0.89 -21.10 -7.17
N ARG A 165 -1.49 -22.18 -6.70
CA ARG A 165 -0.84 -23.45 -6.44
C ARG A 165 -0.55 -24.14 -7.77
N ARG A 166 0.65 -23.95 -8.33
CA ARG A 166 1.07 -24.56 -9.59
C ARG A 166 0.99 -26.08 -9.52
N ASP A 167 1.41 -26.66 -8.41
CA ASP A 167 1.35 -28.11 -8.18
C ASP A 167 -0.07 -28.68 -8.27
N TRP A 168 -1.11 -27.93 -7.80
CA TRP A 168 -2.51 -28.36 -7.97
C TRP A 168 -3.01 -28.15 -9.40
N PHE A 169 -2.63 -27.05 -10.04
CA PHE A 169 -3.00 -26.74 -11.41
C PHE A 169 -2.35 -27.67 -12.43
N GLU A 170 -1.17 -28.22 -12.12
CA GLU A 170 -0.44 -29.13 -13.00
C GLU A 170 -0.76 -30.61 -12.74
N ASP A 171 -1.49 -30.95 -11.66
CA ASP A 171 -1.90 -32.30 -11.37
C ASP A 171 -2.77 -32.87 -12.50
N PRO A 172 -2.40 -34.03 -13.13
CA PRO A 172 -3.15 -34.60 -14.26
C PRO A 172 -4.58 -35.00 -13.91
N ALA A 173 -4.84 -35.43 -12.64
CA ALA A 173 -6.17 -35.81 -12.21
C ALA A 173 -7.06 -34.58 -12.04
N GLU A 174 -6.53 -33.51 -11.43
CA GLU A 174 -7.25 -32.24 -11.31
C GLU A 174 -7.57 -31.63 -12.67
N LYS A 175 -6.60 -31.64 -13.62
CA LYS A 175 -6.84 -31.19 -15.00
C LYS A 175 -7.96 -31.96 -15.70
N ALA A 176 -7.95 -33.29 -15.58
CA ALA A 176 -8.97 -34.12 -16.20
C ALA A 176 -10.37 -33.87 -15.60
N ALA A 177 -10.45 -33.78 -14.28
CA ALA A 177 -11.70 -33.53 -13.56
C ALA A 177 -12.25 -32.11 -13.82
N PHE A 178 -11.38 -31.11 -13.87
CA PHE A 178 -11.78 -29.74 -14.22
C PHE A 178 -12.34 -29.67 -15.65
N LYS A 179 -11.64 -30.27 -16.60
CA LYS A 179 -12.09 -30.29 -18.00
C LYS A 179 -13.42 -31.02 -18.18
N GLU A 180 -13.62 -32.11 -17.45
CA GLU A 180 -14.90 -32.84 -17.42
C GLU A 180 -16.04 -31.95 -16.87
N ARG A 181 -15.77 -31.17 -15.81
CA ARG A 181 -16.78 -30.34 -15.15
C ARG A 181 -17.11 -29.06 -15.93
N TYR A 182 -16.11 -28.38 -16.47
CA TYR A 182 -16.28 -27.04 -17.06
C TYR A 182 -16.15 -26.99 -18.59
N GLY A 183 -15.67 -28.07 -19.22
CA GLY A 183 -15.55 -28.18 -20.69
C GLY A 183 -14.34 -27.48 -21.30
N TYR A 184 -13.42 -26.92 -20.47
CA TYR A 184 -12.17 -26.31 -20.90
C TYR A 184 -11.00 -26.72 -19.97
N GLU A 185 -9.76 -26.43 -20.39
CA GLU A 185 -8.58 -26.84 -19.64
C GLU A 185 -8.38 -26.02 -18.36
N LEU A 186 -7.96 -26.69 -17.27
CA LEU A 186 -7.48 -25.99 -16.06
C LEU A 186 -6.19 -25.25 -16.38
N ALA A 187 -6.24 -23.94 -16.29
CA ALA A 187 -5.12 -23.04 -16.56
C ALA A 187 -5.19 -21.84 -15.60
N VAL A 188 -4.13 -21.03 -15.60
CA VAL A 188 -4.15 -19.73 -14.87
C VAL A 188 -5.30 -18.89 -15.40
N PRO A 189 -6.22 -18.42 -14.54
CA PRO A 189 -7.40 -17.69 -14.99
C PRO A 189 -7.03 -16.35 -15.62
N ASP A 190 -7.49 -16.13 -16.85
CA ASP A 190 -7.35 -14.86 -17.56
C ASP A 190 -8.56 -13.95 -17.34
N THR A 191 -9.72 -14.52 -17.03
CA THR A 191 -10.95 -13.78 -16.70
C THR A 191 -11.45 -14.05 -15.30
N TRP A 192 -12.26 -13.13 -14.77
CA TRP A 192 -12.87 -13.29 -13.46
C TRP A 192 -13.83 -14.49 -13.40
N GLU A 193 -14.50 -14.83 -14.50
CA GLU A 193 -15.33 -16.02 -14.60
C GLU A 193 -14.48 -17.28 -14.47
N GLN A 194 -13.33 -17.36 -15.15
CA GLN A 194 -12.41 -18.47 -15.00
C GLN A 194 -11.82 -18.56 -13.59
N PHE A 195 -11.56 -17.42 -12.96
CA PHE A 195 -11.12 -17.38 -11.57
C PHE A 195 -12.17 -17.98 -10.63
N ARG A 196 -13.45 -17.60 -10.78
CA ARG A 196 -14.55 -18.17 -10.01
C ARG A 196 -14.69 -19.68 -10.25
N ASP A 197 -14.74 -20.10 -11.51
CA ASP A 197 -14.86 -21.53 -11.86
C ASP A 197 -13.73 -22.37 -11.26
N THR A 198 -12.50 -21.83 -11.29
CA THR A 198 -11.33 -22.45 -10.66
C THR A 198 -11.44 -22.48 -9.13
N ALA A 199 -11.89 -21.39 -8.53
CA ALA A 199 -12.10 -21.33 -7.08
C ALA A 199 -13.20 -22.32 -6.63
N GLU A 200 -14.31 -22.39 -7.34
CA GLU A 200 -15.38 -23.39 -7.09
C GLU A 200 -14.90 -24.82 -7.26
N PHE A 201 -14.03 -25.08 -8.24
CA PHE A 201 -13.48 -26.41 -8.47
C PHE A 201 -12.63 -26.90 -7.30
N PHE A 202 -11.80 -26.02 -6.74
CA PHE A 202 -10.93 -26.37 -5.62
C PHE A 202 -11.61 -26.19 -4.24
N GLN A 203 -12.89 -25.81 -4.19
CA GLN A 203 -13.65 -25.68 -2.96
C GLN A 203 -14.01 -27.04 -2.38
N ARG A 204 -13.22 -27.55 -1.43
CA ARG A 204 -13.36 -28.84 -0.74
C ARG A 204 -13.16 -28.64 0.77
N PRO A 205 -14.13 -28.03 1.48
CA PRO A 205 -13.99 -27.68 2.90
C PRO A 205 -13.73 -28.89 3.81
N GLU A 206 -14.25 -30.07 3.46
CA GLU A 206 -14.03 -31.34 4.17
C GLU A 206 -12.55 -31.78 4.12
N GLU A 207 -11.80 -31.36 3.10
CA GLU A 207 -10.36 -31.57 2.97
C GLU A 207 -9.55 -30.37 3.52
N LYS A 208 -10.22 -29.34 4.06
CA LYS A 208 -9.64 -28.04 4.43
C LYS A 208 -8.95 -27.34 3.25
N ARG A 209 -9.48 -27.54 2.05
CA ARG A 209 -9.08 -26.87 0.82
C ARG A 209 -10.16 -25.90 0.39
N TYR A 210 -9.74 -24.70 -0.01
CA TYR A 210 -10.61 -23.61 -0.41
C TYR A 210 -10.17 -23.04 -1.75
N GLY A 211 -11.10 -22.40 -2.45
CA GLY A 211 -10.84 -21.90 -3.79
C GLY A 211 -9.86 -20.72 -3.80
N CYS A 212 -10.07 -19.75 -2.94
CA CYS A 212 -9.24 -18.55 -2.93
C CYS A 212 -9.17 -17.88 -1.54
N ALA A 213 -8.18 -17.00 -1.39
CA ALA A 213 -8.09 -16.03 -0.31
C ALA A 213 -7.95 -14.62 -0.89
N LEU A 214 -8.73 -13.68 -0.40
CA LEU A 214 -8.82 -12.31 -0.88
C LEU A 214 -8.61 -11.34 0.27
N PRO A 215 -7.99 -10.16 0.06
CA PRO A 215 -7.95 -9.09 1.04
C PRO A 215 -9.37 -8.59 1.32
N THR A 216 -9.81 -8.67 2.57
CA THR A 216 -11.16 -8.33 3.03
C THR A 216 -11.18 -7.66 4.39
N GLY A 217 -10.02 -7.56 5.05
CA GLY A 217 -9.86 -6.96 6.37
C GLY A 217 -10.26 -5.48 6.40
N ARG A 218 -10.77 -5.04 7.56
CA ARG A 218 -11.41 -3.71 7.71
C ARG A 218 -10.62 -2.75 8.58
N ASP A 219 -9.51 -3.18 9.15
CA ASP A 219 -8.70 -2.34 10.03
C ASP A 219 -8.00 -1.19 9.30
N TYR A 220 -7.63 -1.42 8.04
CA TYR A 220 -7.08 -0.39 7.14
C TYR A 220 -7.81 -0.44 5.79
N ASP A 221 -7.19 -0.83 4.69
CA ASP A 221 -7.74 -0.69 3.34
C ASP A 221 -7.94 -2.02 2.60
N ALA A 222 -7.64 -3.16 3.22
CA ALA A 222 -7.61 -4.46 2.55
C ALA A 222 -8.91 -4.80 1.81
N LEU A 223 -10.08 -4.54 2.41
CA LEU A 223 -11.36 -4.76 1.73
C LEU A 223 -11.52 -3.90 0.47
N THR A 224 -11.21 -2.61 0.55
CA THR A 224 -11.35 -1.70 -0.60
C THR A 224 -10.35 -2.06 -1.69
N MET A 225 -9.11 -2.38 -1.32
CA MET A 225 -8.07 -2.79 -2.27
C MET A 225 -8.37 -4.17 -2.89
N GLY A 226 -9.04 -5.05 -2.16
CA GLY A 226 -9.52 -6.33 -2.69
C GLY A 226 -10.63 -6.17 -3.70
N VAL A 227 -11.74 -5.52 -3.31
CA VAL A 227 -12.96 -5.40 -4.13
C VAL A 227 -12.75 -4.58 -5.39
N GLN A 228 -11.91 -3.53 -5.36
CA GLN A 228 -11.79 -2.59 -6.48
C GLN A 228 -11.19 -3.22 -7.75
N ASN A 229 -10.42 -4.31 -7.66
CA ASN A 229 -9.95 -5.05 -8.82
C ASN A 229 -11.15 -5.60 -9.65
N VAL A 230 -12.17 -6.11 -8.97
CA VAL A 230 -13.40 -6.58 -9.59
C VAL A 230 -14.27 -5.40 -10.00
N LEU A 231 -14.43 -4.38 -9.13
CA LEU A 231 -15.24 -3.19 -9.38
C LEU A 231 -14.90 -2.55 -10.72
N TRP A 232 -13.63 -2.23 -10.94
CA TRP A 232 -13.18 -1.58 -12.16
C TRP A 232 -13.24 -2.51 -13.39
N ALA A 233 -12.91 -3.81 -13.22
CA ALA A 233 -12.99 -4.78 -14.30
C ALA A 233 -14.44 -4.94 -14.82
N PHE A 234 -15.43 -4.86 -13.93
CA PHE A 234 -16.85 -4.95 -14.27
C PHE A 234 -17.42 -3.63 -14.83
N GLY A 235 -16.66 -2.55 -14.82
CA GLY A 235 -17.08 -1.26 -15.34
C GLY A 235 -17.63 -0.30 -14.29
N GLY A 236 -17.63 -0.71 -13.02
CA GLY A 236 -17.91 0.18 -11.89
C GLY A 236 -16.78 1.17 -11.64
N ALA A 237 -17.02 2.16 -10.82
CA ALA A 237 -16.04 3.18 -10.44
C ALA A 237 -16.34 3.73 -9.04
N TRP A 238 -15.31 4.16 -8.33
CA TRP A 238 -15.51 4.88 -7.07
C TRP A 238 -16.06 6.28 -7.28
N LYS A 239 -15.73 6.89 -8.43
CA LYS A 239 -16.06 8.28 -8.76
C LYS A 239 -15.91 8.56 -10.24
N ASP A 240 -16.40 9.73 -10.66
CA ASP A 240 -15.98 10.37 -11.90
C ASP A 240 -14.53 10.89 -11.78
N GLU A 241 -13.67 10.50 -12.69
CA GLU A 241 -12.25 10.88 -12.71
C GLU A 241 -12.03 12.40 -12.85
N GLN A 242 -12.97 13.13 -13.42
CA GLN A 242 -12.83 14.55 -13.74
C GLN A 242 -13.41 15.48 -12.66
N SER A 243 -14.44 15.06 -11.94
CA SER A 243 -15.20 15.95 -11.07
C SER A 243 -15.30 15.49 -9.61
N ASN A 244 -14.73 14.36 -9.24
CA ASN A 244 -14.90 13.70 -7.95
C ASN A 244 -16.37 13.34 -7.59
N ARG A 245 -17.32 13.42 -8.52
CA ARG A 245 -18.70 12.98 -8.30
C ARG A 245 -18.74 11.49 -8.05
N VAL A 246 -19.54 11.06 -7.09
CA VAL A 246 -19.69 9.66 -6.68
C VAL A 246 -21.07 9.12 -7.11
N VAL A 247 -22.13 9.90 -6.86
CA VAL A 247 -23.50 9.54 -7.26
C VAL A 247 -23.60 9.43 -8.78
N GLY A 248 -24.11 8.31 -9.26
CA GLY A 248 -24.20 7.97 -10.68
C GLY A 248 -22.94 7.31 -11.25
N PHE A 249 -21.91 7.07 -10.43
CA PHE A 249 -20.68 6.39 -10.80
C PHE A 249 -20.42 5.15 -9.93
N LEU A 250 -20.61 5.26 -8.61
CA LEU A 250 -20.45 4.13 -7.70
C LEU A 250 -21.76 3.33 -7.56
N ASP A 251 -22.90 4.00 -7.50
CA ASP A 251 -24.23 3.40 -7.31
C ASP A 251 -24.88 2.93 -8.62
N THR A 252 -24.06 2.23 -9.44
CA THR A 252 -24.47 1.70 -10.76
C THR A 252 -24.74 0.18 -10.69
N PRO A 253 -25.53 -0.37 -11.65
CA PRO A 253 -25.71 -1.81 -11.74
C PRO A 253 -24.40 -2.59 -11.92
N GLU A 254 -23.42 -2.02 -12.64
CA GLU A 254 -22.12 -2.61 -12.86
C GLU A 254 -21.32 -2.70 -11.55
N SER A 255 -21.38 -1.66 -10.73
CA SER A 255 -20.76 -1.65 -9.41
C SER A 255 -21.42 -2.65 -8.47
N ALA A 256 -22.76 -2.73 -8.49
CA ALA A 256 -23.49 -3.71 -7.69
C ALA A 256 -23.14 -5.15 -8.11
N ALA A 257 -23.12 -5.44 -9.41
CA ALA A 257 -22.72 -6.75 -9.93
C ALA A 257 -21.28 -7.11 -9.54
N ALA A 258 -20.37 -6.15 -9.52
CA ALA A 258 -18.98 -6.35 -9.10
C ALA A 258 -18.85 -6.72 -7.62
N VAL A 259 -19.57 -6.01 -6.73
CA VAL A 259 -19.55 -6.28 -5.28
C VAL A 259 -20.24 -7.62 -4.97
N ASP A 260 -21.35 -7.94 -5.64
CA ASP A 260 -21.99 -9.24 -5.51
C ASP A 260 -21.08 -10.37 -5.98
N PHE A 261 -20.40 -10.20 -7.10
CA PHE A 261 -19.42 -11.17 -7.59
C PHE A 261 -18.25 -11.33 -6.62
N PHE A 262 -17.74 -10.24 -6.04
CA PHE A 262 -16.69 -10.30 -5.03
C PHE A 262 -17.16 -11.06 -3.79
N ARG A 263 -18.40 -10.85 -3.34
CA ARG A 263 -19.01 -11.62 -2.25
C ARG A 263 -19.08 -13.13 -2.55
N GLU A 264 -19.44 -13.50 -3.81
CA GLU A 264 -19.39 -14.91 -4.26
C GLU A 264 -17.98 -15.49 -4.10
N LEU A 265 -16.95 -14.76 -4.50
CA LEU A 265 -15.56 -15.18 -4.36
C LEU A 265 -15.14 -15.32 -2.89
N VAL A 266 -15.53 -14.39 -2.01
CA VAL A 266 -15.27 -14.46 -0.57
C VAL A 266 -15.85 -15.72 0.05
N ALA A 267 -17.05 -16.13 -0.41
CA ALA A 267 -17.69 -17.37 0.05
C ALA A 267 -16.93 -18.65 -0.35
N LEU A 268 -16.01 -18.57 -1.32
CA LEU A 268 -15.13 -19.66 -1.73
C LEU A 268 -13.81 -19.68 -0.95
N GLY A 269 -13.66 -18.80 0.02
CA GLY A 269 -12.54 -18.74 0.95
C GLY A 269 -12.74 -19.62 2.20
N PRO A 270 -11.72 -19.65 3.09
CA PRO A 270 -11.82 -20.35 4.36
C PRO A 270 -12.81 -19.65 5.32
N ASN A 271 -13.11 -20.32 6.44
CA ASN A 271 -13.89 -19.69 7.50
C ASN A 271 -13.22 -18.38 7.96
N GLY A 272 -13.99 -17.30 8.04
CA GLY A 272 -13.49 -15.96 8.34
C GLY A 272 -12.95 -15.18 7.12
N ALA A 273 -13.15 -15.69 5.91
CA ALA A 273 -12.68 -15.06 4.68
C ALA A 273 -13.23 -13.64 4.43
N SER A 274 -14.25 -13.20 5.16
CA SER A 274 -14.80 -11.85 5.05
C SER A 274 -14.03 -10.79 5.85
N ASP A 275 -12.98 -11.19 6.60
CA ASP A 275 -12.16 -10.27 7.40
C ASP A 275 -10.71 -10.77 7.48
N LEU A 276 -10.06 -10.90 6.31
CA LEU A 276 -8.64 -11.27 6.20
C LEU A 276 -7.81 -10.05 5.82
N ASP A 277 -6.83 -9.73 6.65
CA ASP A 277 -5.79 -8.77 6.30
C ASP A 277 -4.79 -9.37 5.28
N TYR A 278 -3.84 -8.55 4.81
CA TYR A 278 -2.84 -8.98 3.83
C TYR A 278 -1.95 -10.13 4.34
N GLY A 279 -1.59 -10.11 5.64
CA GLY A 279 -0.77 -11.14 6.27
C GLY A 279 -1.54 -12.45 6.47
N GLU A 280 -2.81 -12.37 6.80
CA GLU A 280 -3.70 -13.53 6.96
C GLU A 280 -3.96 -14.22 5.63
N VAL A 281 -4.24 -13.45 4.56
CA VAL A 281 -4.33 -13.97 3.18
C VAL A 281 -3.06 -14.74 2.81
N LEU A 282 -1.89 -14.15 3.10
CA LEU A 282 -0.59 -14.78 2.87
C LEU A 282 -0.44 -16.09 3.67
N SER A 283 -0.82 -16.05 4.95
CA SER A 283 -0.72 -17.20 5.86
C SER A 283 -1.59 -18.37 5.40
N VAL A 284 -2.85 -18.10 5.05
CA VAL A 284 -3.81 -19.11 4.58
C VAL A 284 -3.29 -19.80 3.32
N PHE A 285 -2.77 -19.06 2.36
CA PHE A 285 -2.23 -19.61 1.12
C PHE A 285 -0.94 -20.42 1.36
N THR A 286 0.01 -19.86 2.09
CA THR A 286 1.30 -20.51 2.32
C THR A 286 1.21 -21.74 3.23
N ASN A 287 0.13 -21.88 4.00
CA ASN A 287 -0.19 -23.10 4.75
C ASN A 287 -0.88 -24.18 3.91
N GLY A 288 -1.11 -23.92 2.62
CA GLY A 288 -1.69 -24.88 1.68
C GLY A 288 -3.22 -25.02 1.79
N SER A 289 -3.90 -24.01 2.31
CA SER A 289 -5.36 -24.07 2.49
C SER A 289 -6.13 -23.56 1.27
N THR A 290 -5.53 -22.75 0.37
CA THR A 290 -6.23 -22.20 -0.79
C THR A 290 -5.48 -22.45 -2.10
N ALA A 291 -6.24 -22.59 -3.20
CA ALA A 291 -5.70 -22.79 -4.55
C ALA A 291 -5.12 -21.49 -5.14
N MET A 292 -5.73 -20.37 -4.81
CA MET A 292 -5.37 -19.05 -5.33
C MET A 292 -5.41 -17.99 -4.22
N LEU A 293 -4.65 -16.91 -4.40
CA LEU A 293 -4.79 -15.69 -3.62
C LEU A 293 -4.64 -14.46 -4.50
N LEU A 294 -5.28 -13.36 -4.12
CA LEU A 294 -4.92 -12.02 -4.56
C LEU A 294 -4.15 -11.33 -3.43
N ASN A 295 -3.04 -10.70 -3.77
CA ASN A 295 -2.28 -9.84 -2.85
C ASN A 295 -1.32 -8.97 -3.67
N TYR A 296 -0.68 -8.02 -3.02
CA TYR A 296 0.35 -7.20 -3.64
C TYR A 296 1.60 -8.01 -3.98
N PHE A 297 2.24 -7.68 -5.12
CA PHE A 297 3.47 -8.35 -5.56
C PHE A 297 4.59 -8.27 -4.52
N ALA A 298 4.63 -7.24 -3.68
CA ALA A 298 5.60 -7.11 -2.60
C ALA A 298 5.60 -8.29 -1.61
N PHE A 299 4.50 -9.03 -1.49
CA PHE A 299 4.41 -10.24 -0.65
C PHE A 299 4.85 -11.52 -1.37
N PHE A 300 4.98 -11.51 -2.70
CA PHE A 300 5.28 -12.72 -3.48
C PHE A 300 6.69 -13.28 -3.29
N PRO A 301 7.75 -12.47 -3.03
CA PRO A 301 9.03 -13.01 -2.63
C PRO A 301 8.96 -13.96 -1.43
N GLY A 302 8.20 -13.59 -0.39
CA GLY A 302 7.99 -14.44 0.79
C GLY A 302 7.24 -15.74 0.48
N ILE A 303 6.23 -15.69 -0.40
CA ILE A 303 5.52 -16.88 -0.89
C ILE A 303 6.48 -17.80 -1.64
N HIS A 304 7.24 -17.23 -2.58
CA HIS A 304 8.19 -18.02 -3.38
C HIS A 304 9.31 -18.63 -2.52
N ALA A 305 9.82 -17.88 -1.56
CA ALA A 305 10.82 -18.40 -0.62
C ALA A 305 10.32 -19.62 0.18
N LYS A 306 9.01 -19.65 0.51
CA LYS A 306 8.40 -20.74 1.29
C LYS A 306 7.97 -21.93 0.42
N LEU A 307 7.41 -21.69 -0.76
CA LEU A 307 6.78 -22.71 -1.60
C LEU A 307 7.60 -23.11 -2.84
N GLY A 308 8.60 -22.32 -3.22
CA GLY A 308 9.45 -22.60 -4.39
C GLY A 308 8.63 -22.78 -5.67
N ASP A 309 8.91 -23.87 -6.39
CA ASP A 309 8.26 -24.19 -7.67
C ASP A 309 6.80 -24.65 -7.55
N GLN A 310 6.27 -24.84 -6.33
CA GLN A 310 4.86 -25.20 -6.11
C GLN A 310 3.91 -24.04 -6.36
N VAL A 311 4.42 -22.80 -6.47
CA VAL A 311 3.62 -21.60 -6.69
C VAL A 311 3.92 -21.00 -8.07
N GLY A 312 2.88 -20.46 -8.70
CA GLY A 312 2.97 -19.61 -9.89
C GLY A 312 2.38 -18.23 -9.57
N PHE A 313 2.78 -17.26 -10.40
CA PHE A 313 2.35 -15.86 -10.28
C PHE A 313 1.81 -15.36 -11.60
N ALA A 314 0.82 -14.50 -11.54
CA ALA A 314 0.18 -13.93 -12.73
C ALA A 314 -0.38 -12.53 -12.44
N VAL A 315 -0.77 -11.84 -13.49
CA VAL A 315 -1.59 -10.62 -13.41
C VAL A 315 -2.99 -10.97 -12.89
N VAL A 316 -3.70 -9.99 -12.31
CA VAL A 316 -5.12 -10.19 -11.93
C VAL A 316 -5.98 -10.54 -13.14
N PRO A 317 -7.07 -11.29 -12.98
CA PRO A 317 -8.00 -11.57 -14.07
C PRO A 317 -8.63 -10.29 -14.63
N GLY A 318 -9.10 -10.36 -15.88
CA GLY A 318 -9.86 -9.30 -16.53
C GLY A 318 -11.32 -9.68 -16.74
N LYS A 319 -12.11 -8.76 -17.30
CA LYS A 319 -13.48 -8.98 -17.77
C LYS A 319 -13.72 -8.21 -19.06
N ASP A 320 -14.22 -8.87 -20.08
CA ASP A 320 -14.56 -8.27 -21.39
C ASP A 320 -13.41 -7.41 -21.97
N GLY A 321 -12.17 -7.91 -21.83
CA GLY A 321 -10.96 -7.21 -22.27
C GLY A 321 -10.47 -6.09 -21.35
N ARG A 322 -11.16 -5.80 -20.23
CA ARG A 322 -10.76 -4.83 -19.23
C ARG A 322 -10.05 -5.54 -18.08
N ARG A 323 -8.78 -5.20 -17.87
CA ARG A 323 -7.98 -5.66 -16.74
C ARG A 323 -7.53 -4.45 -15.96
N VAL A 324 -7.82 -4.43 -14.67
CA VAL A 324 -7.41 -3.35 -13.76
C VAL A 324 -6.89 -3.97 -12.48
N ALA A 325 -5.72 -3.52 -12.04
CA ALA A 325 -5.10 -3.94 -10.80
C ALA A 325 -5.13 -2.79 -9.80
N SER A 326 -5.47 -3.09 -8.55
CA SER A 326 -5.31 -2.12 -7.47
C SER A 326 -3.86 -1.71 -7.36
N LEU A 327 -3.62 -0.39 -7.37
CA LEU A 327 -2.30 0.18 -7.11
C LEU A 327 -1.85 -0.16 -5.69
N GLY A 328 -0.59 -0.47 -5.55
CA GLY A 328 0.16 -0.51 -4.31
C GLY A 328 1.44 0.29 -4.43
N GLY A 329 2.24 0.22 -3.39
CA GLY A 329 3.51 0.91 -3.34
C GLY A 329 3.44 2.30 -2.73
N GLN A 330 4.62 2.87 -2.51
CA GLN A 330 4.79 4.09 -1.74
C GLN A 330 5.76 5.05 -2.38
N GLY A 331 5.58 6.34 -2.06
CA GLY A 331 6.43 7.43 -2.50
C GLY A 331 7.31 7.98 -1.37
N LEU A 332 8.51 8.45 -1.74
CA LEU A 332 9.42 9.22 -0.88
C LEU A 332 8.96 10.68 -0.85
N SER A 333 8.35 11.12 0.24
CA SER A 333 7.95 12.50 0.45
C SER A 333 8.87 13.20 1.45
N ILE A 334 9.38 14.38 1.10
CA ILE A 334 10.21 15.20 2.00
C ILE A 334 9.29 16.02 2.89
N SER A 335 9.54 16.02 4.20
CA SER A 335 8.82 16.89 5.12
C SER A 335 9.11 18.38 4.81
N ALA A 336 8.04 19.17 4.67
CA ALA A 336 8.18 20.62 4.52
C ALA A 336 8.58 21.33 5.85
N HIS A 337 8.50 20.62 6.98
CA HIS A 337 8.75 21.18 8.32
C HIS A 337 10.21 21.04 8.77
N VAL A 338 11.06 20.29 8.05
CA VAL A 338 12.48 20.23 8.36
C VAL A 338 13.21 21.45 7.80
N PRO A 339 14.34 21.89 8.42
CA PRO A 339 15.16 22.99 7.90
C PRO A 339 15.61 22.75 6.44
N GLU A 340 15.83 23.83 5.68
CA GLU A 340 16.24 23.77 4.29
C GLU A 340 17.49 22.90 4.08
N ALA A 341 18.46 22.99 4.98
CA ALA A 341 19.67 22.15 4.92
C ALA A 341 19.33 20.64 4.99
N ARG A 342 18.30 20.25 5.76
CA ARG A 342 17.83 18.87 5.81
C ARG A 342 17.05 18.47 4.56
N GLN A 343 16.24 19.38 4.01
CA GLN A 343 15.54 19.16 2.73
C GLN A 343 16.55 18.91 1.60
N GLU A 344 17.67 19.62 1.57
CA GLU A 344 18.74 19.41 0.57
C GLU A 344 19.43 18.05 0.73
N LEU A 345 19.63 17.56 1.97
CA LEU A 345 20.13 16.20 2.19
C LEU A 345 19.13 15.15 1.69
N ALA A 346 17.83 15.33 1.97
CA ALA A 346 16.76 14.46 1.50
C ALA A 346 16.68 14.45 -0.04
N LYS A 347 16.78 15.60 -0.70
CA LYS A 347 16.87 15.71 -2.16
C LYS A 347 18.06 14.96 -2.73
N ARG A 348 19.23 15.04 -2.11
CA ARG A 348 20.42 14.30 -2.54
C ARG A 348 20.20 12.79 -2.46
N PHE A 349 19.54 12.31 -1.41
CA PHE A 349 19.19 10.88 -1.29
C PHE A 349 18.22 10.46 -2.39
N ILE A 350 17.13 11.19 -2.61
CA ILE A 350 16.15 10.90 -3.66
C ILE A 350 16.80 10.91 -5.05
N ALA A 351 17.61 11.92 -5.35
CA ALA A 351 18.32 12.00 -6.64
C ALA A 351 19.25 10.79 -6.86
N TRP A 352 19.93 10.34 -5.80
CA TRP A 352 20.77 9.15 -5.86
C TRP A 352 19.95 7.87 -6.02
N PHE A 353 18.86 7.73 -5.27
CA PHE A 353 17.98 6.56 -5.32
C PHE A 353 17.34 6.38 -6.71
N LEU A 354 16.95 7.47 -7.37
CA LEU A 354 16.31 7.44 -8.69
C LEU A 354 17.28 7.22 -9.86
N LYS A 355 18.60 7.22 -9.65
CA LYS A 355 19.55 6.85 -10.72
C LYS A 355 19.25 5.44 -11.21
N THR A 356 19.23 5.22 -12.52
CA THR A 356 19.00 3.88 -13.11
C THR A 356 19.95 2.83 -12.54
N GLU A 357 21.21 3.19 -12.27
CA GLU A 357 22.19 2.31 -11.65
C GLU A 357 21.75 1.87 -10.23
N THR A 358 21.31 2.82 -9.41
CA THR A 358 20.78 2.53 -8.07
C THR A 358 19.50 1.71 -8.14
N GLN A 359 18.59 2.03 -9.07
CA GLN A 359 17.37 1.26 -9.30
C GLN A 359 17.66 -0.18 -9.76
N ARG A 360 18.73 -0.42 -10.53
CA ARG A 360 19.18 -1.78 -10.85
C ARG A 360 19.64 -2.57 -9.63
N LYS A 361 20.23 -1.91 -8.64
CA LYS A 361 20.58 -2.53 -7.34
C LYS A 361 19.30 -2.72 -6.50
N TRP A 362 18.40 -1.74 -6.50
CA TRP A 362 17.13 -1.82 -5.79
C TRP A 362 16.33 -3.06 -6.17
N VAL A 363 16.16 -3.36 -7.46
CA VAL A 363 15.42 -4.53 -7.91
C VAL A 363 16.08 -5.88 -7.62
N THR A 364 17.28 -5.91 -7.06
CA THR A 364 17.88 -7.14 -6.53
C THR A 364 17.50 -7.41 -5.08
N LYS A 365 16.90 -6.44 -4.38
CA LYS A 365 16.42 -6.60 -3.02
C LYS A 365 15.05 -7.30 -3.02
N PRO A 366 14.71 -8.06 -1.97
CA PRO A 366 13.38 -8.65 -1.83
C PRO A 366 12.30 -7.56 -1.95
N ALA A 367 11.36 -7.76 -2.87
CA ALA A 367 10.29 -6.80 -3.17
C ALA A 367 10.77 -5.37 -3.50
N GLY A 368 11.99 -5.21 -4.01
CA GLY A 368 12.50 -3.96 -4.55
C GLY A 368 11.88 -3.65 -5.91
N PHE A 369 10.58 -3.41 -5.99
CA PHE A 369 9.89 -3.11 -7.23
C PHE A 369 10.05 -1.65 -7.64
N THR A 370 10.35 -1.42 -8.93
CA THR A 370 10.73 -0.11 -9.46
C THR A 370 9.65 0.48 -10.36
N ALA A 371 9.59 1.81 -10.41
CA ALA A 371 8.87 2.56 -11.44
C ALA A 371 9.72 2.83 -12.70
N ASN A 372 10.99 2.43 -12.75
CA ASN A 372 11.86 2.75 -13.88
C ASN A 372 11.48 1.95 -15.13
N THR A 373 11.04 2.66 -16.18
CA THR A 373 10.51 2.07 -17.42
C THR A 373 11.53 1.23 -18.18
N GLU A 374 12.82 1.61 -18.16
CA GLU A 374 13.88 0.86 -18.80
C GLU A 374 14.09 -0.51 -18.14
N ILE A 375 14.10 -0.52 -16.79
CA ILE A 375 14.27 -1.74 -16.00
C ILE A 375 13.07 -2.65 -16.18
N LEU A 376 11.86 -2.14 -16.06
CA LEU A 376 10.61 -2.90 -16.21
C LEU A 376 10.51 -3.63 -17.56
N ARG A 377 11.02 -2.99 -18.63
CA ARG A 377 11.04 -3.57 -19.98
C ARG A 377 12.21 -4.52 -20.23
N SER A 378 13.22 -4.51 -19.35
CA SER A 378 14.43 -5.31 -19.57
C SER A 378 14.15 -6.80 -19.40
N ALA A 379 14.70 -7.62 -20.32
CA ALA A 379 14.62 -9.07 -20.22
C ALA A 379 15.29 -9.60 -18.93
N ALA A 380 16.35 -8.92 -18.45
CA ALA A 380 17.07 -9.29 -17.26
C ALA A 380 16.17 -9.19 -16.01
N PHE A 381 15.44 -8.09 -15.83
CA PHE A 381 14.49 -7.92 -14.72
C PHE A 381 13.35 -8.93 -14.80
N ARG A 382 12.74 -9.06 -15.97
CA ARG A 382 11.58 -9.95 -16.19
C ARG A 382 11.87 -11.42 -15.94
N ALA A 383 13.11 -11.85 -16.19
CA ALA A 383 13.56 -13.23 -15.98
C ALA A 383 14.18 -13.50 -14.61
N GLN A 384 14.41 -12.48 -13.80
CA GLN A 384 15.14 -12.58 -12.53
C GLN A 384 14.38 -13.44 -11.50
N THR A 385 13.05 -13.29 -11.42
CA THR A 385 12.18 -14.05 -10.52
C THR A 385 10.88 -14.43 -11.26
N PRO A 386 10.13 -15.45 -10.80
CA PRO A 386 8.90 -15.85 -11.46
C PRO A 386 7.75 -14.80 -11.35
N TYR A 387 7.86 -13.82 -10.46
CA TYR A 387 6.85 -12.77 -10.25
C TYR A 387 7.20 -11.44 -10.94
N ASN A 388 8.44 -11.22 -11.41
CA ASN A 388 8.86 -9.95 -12.01
C ASN A 388 8.17 -9.67 -13.36
N ALA A 389 7.99 -10.68 -14.20
CA ALA A 389 7.29 -10.49 -15.48
C ALA A 389 5.81 -10.17 -15.27
N PRO A 390 5.02 -10.93 -14.46
CA PRO A 390 3.65 -10.55 -14.13
C PRO A 390 3.54 -9.17 -13.46
N PHE A 391 4.48 -8.81 -12.57
CA PHE A 391 4.52 -7.47 -11.98
C PHE A 391 4.66 -6.39 -13.06
N ALA A 392 5.66 -6.51 -13.94
CA ALA A 392 5.88 -5.53 -15.00
C ALA A 392 4.67 -5.42 -15.95
N ASP A 393 3.93 -6.52 -16.17
CA ASP A 393 2.71 -6.51 -16.99
C ASP A 393 1.50 -5.90 -16.24
N SER A 394 1.53 -5.86 -14.91
CA SER A 394 0.46 -5.29 -14.09
C SER A 394 0.50 -3.77 -14.01
N ILE A 395 1.68 -3.14 -14.19
CA ILE A 395 1.86 -1.70 -14.00
C ILE A 395 0.97 -0.87 -14.92
N ASP A 396 0.81 -1.27 -16.19
CA ASP A 396 -0.07 -0.57 -17.14
C ASP A 396 -1.56 -0.63 -16.75
N ALA A 397 -1.93 -1.61 -15.94
CA ALA A 397 -3.29 -1.82 -15.48
C ALA A 397 -3.59 -1.17 -14.11
N MET A 398 -2.59 -0.57 -13.44
CA MET A 398 -2.78 0.01 -12.11
C MET A 398 -3.79 1.14 -12.11
N GLN A 399 -4.66 1.14 -11.12
CA GLN A 399 -5.57 2.23 -10.78
C GLN A 399 -5.63 2.39 -9.28
N ASP A 400 -5.78 3.64 -8.80
CA ASP A 400 -5.76 3.97 -7.39
C ASP A 400 -7.17 4.26 -6.85
N PHE A 401 -7.30 4.14 -5.52
CA PHE A 401 -8.44 4.58 -4.74
C PHE A 401 -8.47 6.12 -4.67
N TRP A 402 -9.00 6.70 -3.62
CA TRP A 402 -9.04 8.14 -3.41
C TRP A 402 -7.67 8.68 -2.95
N ASN A 403 -7.12 9.61 -3.70
CA ASN A 403 -5.97 10.41 -3.29
C ASN A 403 -6.44 11.85 -3.03
N VAL A 404 -7.10 12.08 -1.89
CA VAL A 404 -7.66 13.38 -1.49
C VAL A 404 -7.40 13.62 0.00
N PRO A 405 -7.44 14.89 0.47
CA PRO A 405 -7.14 15.21 1.89
C PRO A 405 -7.99 14.47 2.92
N VAL A 406 -9.18 14.04 2.54
CA VAL A 406 -10.19 13.36 3.39
C VAL A 406 -10.33 11.87 3.06
N PHE A 407 -9.27 11.24 2.52
CA PHE A 407 -9.34 9.84 2.10
C PHE A 407 -9.73 8.89 3.26
N ASN A 408 -9.29 9.18 4.50
CA ASN A 408 -9.61 8.35 5.66
C ASN A 408 -11.12 8.26 5.93
N GLU A 409 -11.82 9.38 5.78
CA GLU A 409 -13.27 9.45 5.95
C GLU A 409 -13.98 8.68 4.82
N LEU A 410 -13.48 8.80 3.60
CA LEU A 410 -13.99 8.04 2.44
C LEU A 410 -13.72 6.55 2.58
N LEU A 411 -12.51 6.18 3.02
CA LEU A 411 -12.13 4.80 3.28
C LEU A 411 -13.01 4.18 4.37
N SER A 412 -13.17 4.86 5.50
CA SER A 412 -14.03 4.36 6.60
C SER A 412 -15.49 4.18 6.18
N ALA A 413 -16.00 5.05 5.29
CA ALA A 413 -17.33 4.89 4.73
C ALA A 413 -17.38 3.66 3.80
N ALA A 414 -16.39 3.48 2.92
CA ALA A 414 -16.30 2.35 2.02
C ALA A 414 -16.22 1.02 2.79
N GLN A 415 -15.34 0.92 3.79
CA GLN A 415 -15.19 -0.27 4.64
C GLN A 415 -16.52 -0.68 5.27
N ARG A 416 -17.29 0.28 5.78
CA ARG A 416 -18.57 0.01 6.43
C ARG A 416 -19.64 -0.46 5.44
N HIS A 417 -19.88 0.28 4.35
CA HIS A 417 -20.97 -0.03 3.45
C HIS A 417 -20.67 -1.22 2.53
N VAL A 418 -19.47 -1.26 1.95
CA VAL A 418 -19.05 -2.41 1.14
C VAL A 418 -18.94 -3.66 2.01
N GLY A 419 -18.40 -3.51 3.25
CA GLY A 419 -18.33 -4.60 4.20
C GLY A 419 -19.70 -5.20 4.52
N SER A 420 -20.70 -4.36 4.82
CA SER A 420 -22.07 -4.81 5.10
C SER A 420 -22.71 -5.52 3.89
N ALA A 421 -22.38 -5.08 2.65
CA ALA A 421 -22.83 -5.75 1.43
C ALA A 421 -22.12 -7.11 1.24
N VAL A 422 -20.81 -7.19 1.50
CA VAL A 422 -20.04 -8.44 1.40
C VAL A 422 -20.48 -9.46 2.44
N ASP A 423 -20.84 -9.01 3.66
CA ASP A 423 -21.38 -9.88 4.70
C ASP A 423 -22.84 -10.29 4.43
N GLY A 424 -23.50 -9.68 3.44
CA GLY A 424 -24.91 -9.93 3.11
C GLY A 424 -25.90 -9.32 4.11
N GLU A 425 -25.44 -8.39 4.95
CA GLU A 425 -26.28 -7.69 5.93
C GLU A 425 -27.16 -6.62 5.29
N THR A 426 -26.67 -5.98 4.23
CA THR A 426 -27.37 -4.95 3.46
C THR A 426 -27.40 -5.33 1.99
N PRO A 427 -28.54 -5.13 1.27
CA PRO A 427 -28.57 -5.32 -0.16
C PRO A 427 -27.51 -4.43 -0.87
N THR A 428 -26.78 -4.98 -1.82
CA THR A 428 -25.63 -4.32 -2.42
C THR A 428 -25.98 -2.97 -3.05
N GLU A 429 -27.08 -2.88 -3.80
CA GLU A 429 -27.53 -1.62 -4.41
C GLU A 429 -27.85 -0.54 -3.35
N GLU A 430 -28.43 -0.94 -2.21
CA GLU A 430 -28.72 -0.02 -1.10
C GLU A 430 -27.42 0.45 -0.45
N ALA A 431 -26.50 -0.45 -0.15
CA ALA A 431 -25.21 -0.13 0.46
C ALA A 431 -24.38 0.83 -0.42
N LEU A 432 -24.32 0.59 -1.74
CA LEU A 432 -23.58 1.46 -2.67
C LEU A 432 -24.26 2.82 -2.85
N ARG A 433 -25.59 2.90 -2.87
CA ARG A 433 -26.33 4.16 -2.93
C ARG A 433 -26.06 5.01 -1.67
N GLU A 434 -26.15 4.41 -0.49
CA GLU A 434 -25.87 5.11 0.77
C GLU A 434 -24.40 5.56 0.86
N LEU A 435 -23.47 4.71 0.42
CA LEU A 435 -22.06 5.04 0.35
C LEU A 435 -21.82 6.24 -0.59
N ALA A 436 -22.39 6.22 -1.79
CA ALA A 436 -22.24 7.31 -2.77
C ALA A 436 -22.72 8.65 -2.20
N LEU A 437 -23.89 8.65 -1.55
CA LEU A 437 -24.45 9.85 -0.90
C LEU A 437 -23.56 10.34 0.25
N GLN A 438 -23.03 9.41 1.06
CA GLN A 438 -22.15 9.76 2.16
C GLN A 438 -20.81 10.31 1.67
N MET A 439 -20.18 9.69 0.68
CA MET A 439 -18.92 10.17 0.12
C MET A 439 -19.08 11.57 -0.50
N GLU A 440 -20.16 11.83 -1.27
CA GLU A 440 -20.39 13.17 -1.80
C GLU A 440 -20.61 14.22 -0.71
N ARG A 441 -21.28 13.87 0.38
CA ARG A 441 -21.42 14.78 1.53
C ARG A 441 -20.05 15.11 2.12
N ILE A 442 -19.19 14.11 2.38
CA ILE A 442 -17.82 14.31 2.89
C ILE A 442 -17.03 15.24 1.95
N LEU A 443 -17.09 14.99 0.65
CA LEU A 443 -16.37 15.79 -0.34
C LEU A 443 -16.88 17.24 -0.40
N ARG A 444 -18.20 17.48 -0.37
CA ARG A 444 -18.82 18.83 -0.36
C ARG A 444 -18.45 19.61 0.90
N GLU A 445 -18.53 18.98 2.08
CA GLU A 445 -18.19 19.60 3.38
C GLU A 445 -16.72 20.04 3.43
N ASN A 446 -15.87 19.45 2.61
CA ASN A 446 -14.43 19.75 2.52
C ASN A 446 -14.03 20.53 1.25
N GLY A 447 -15.00 21.00 0.46
CA GLY A 447 -14.74 21.84 -0.73
C GLY A 447 -14.05 21.09 -1.88
N LEU A 448 -14.25 19.78 -1.98
CA LEU A 448 -13.66 18.91 -2.99
C LEU A 448 -14.64 18.52 -4.11
N LEU A 449 -15.89 18.94 -3.96
CA LEU A 449 -17.00 18.74 -4.91
C LEU A 449 -17.87 19.98 -5.01
#